data_79af7628d11bfe1affbeadc72982d099
#
_entry.id   79af7628d11bfe1affbeadc72982d099
#
_cell.length_a   1.000
_cell.length_b   1.000
_cell.length_c   1.000
_cell.angle_alpha   90.00
_cell.angle_beta   90.00
_cell.angle_gamma   90.00
#
_symmetry.space_group_name_H-M   'P 1'
#
loop_
_entity.id
_entity.type
_entity.pdbx_description
1 polymer ?
#
loop_
_entity_poly.entity_id
_entity_poly.type
_entity_poly.pdbx_seq_one_letter_code
_entity_poly.pdbx_strand_id
1 'polypeptide(L)'
;MHLTGLFLYPVKSFRGCAVATAAIDALGLVGDRRFLVVDENGAHLTQRPLPRMALISTELTATALLLRADGAGEISVPLRATAPAPLRTVSIWRSHGLVAEDCGRAVSAWLSAFLGVPCHLVRIGEKFRRPVLDRPAFAAAGTHAPVVDDRVVSSDLFNFADGYPFLVVSEASLAHLNDRLVSIGEEPVPMDRFRPSLVVSGCPAFAEDTWSRVRIGAITFRSGGPCARCSVTTTDQFSGERGHEPLRTLATYRRDPTDPTRIHFALNLTHETKSGTLRVGDAVEWL
;
A
#
# COMPACT_ATOMS: atom_id res chain seq x y z
N MET A 1 22.14 8.02 -1.19
CA MET A 1 20.81 7.68 -1.72
C MET A 1 19.83 8.79 -1.37
N HIS A 2 18.77 8.98 -2.12
CA HIS A 2 17.76 10.02 -1.89
C HIS A 2 16.35 9.50 -2.06
N LEU A 3 15.39 10.06 -1.33
CA LEU A 3 13.97 9.86 -1.56
C LEU A 3 13.55 10.66 -2.79
N THR A 4 13.18 9.99 -3.88
CA THR A 4 12.80 10.64 -5.14
C THR A 4 11.31 10.65 -5.40
N GLY A 5 10.56 9.80 -4.71
CA GLY A 5 9.11 9.75 -4.81
C GLY A 5 8.44 9.46 -3.47
N LEU A 6 7.36 10.18 -3.21
CA LEU A 6 6.52 10.02 -2.04
C LEU A 6 5.07 9.96 -2.51
N PHE A 7 4.36 8.88 -2.15
CA PHE A 7 3.02 8.62 -2.65
C PHE A 7 2.05 8.31 -1.51
N LEU A 8 0.86 8.85 -1.62
CA LEU A 8 -0.29 8.54 -0.77
C LEU A 8 -1.35 7.79 -1.57
N TYR A 9 -2.00 6.85 -0.91
CA TYR A 9 -3.15 6.10 -1.42
C TYR A 9 -4.29 6.24 -0.41
N PRO A 10 -5.01 7.37 -0.39
CA PRO A 10 -5.98 7.67 0.67
C PRO A 10 -6.99 6.56 0.91
N VAL A 11 -7.46 5.93 -0.16
CA VAL A 11 -8.35 4.75 -0.11
C VAL A 11 -7.59 3.51 -0.58
N LYS A 12 -7.70 2.42 0.19
CA LYS A 12 -7.15 1.12 -0.24
C LYS A 12 -7.67 0.74 -1.62
N SER A 13 -6.77 0.33 -2.51
CA SER A 13 -7.07 -0.09 -3.89
C SER A 13 -7.54 1.01 -4.86
N PHE A 14 -7.60 2.30 -4.47
CA PHE A 14 -7.81 3.38 -5.42
C PHE A 14 -6.47 3.90 -5.95
N ARG A 15 -6.54 4.76 -6.97
CA ARG A 15 -5.36 5.42 -7.53
C ARG A 15 -4.65 6.24 -6.46
N GLY A 16 -3.34 6.20 -6.47
CA GLY A 16 -2.49 7.01 -5.60
C GLY A 16 -2.23 8.40 -6.16
N CYS A 17 -1.71 9.27 -5.31
CA CYS A 17 -1.24 10.60 -5.69
C CYS A 17 0.18 10.82 -5.18
N ALA A 18 1.00 11.48 -6.00
CA ALA A 18 2.34 11.94 -5.60
C ALA A 18 2.22 13.18 -4.72
N VAL A 19 3.09 13.28 -3.72
CA VAL A 19 3.19 14.44 -2.84
C VAL A 19 4.65 14.82 -2.65
N ALA A 20 4.95 16.10 -2.45
CA ALA A 20 6.32 16.55 -2.17
C ALA A 20 6.70 16.32 -0.70
N THR A 21 5.72 16.32 0.19
CA THR A 21 5.92 16.15 1.64
C THR A 21 4.77 15.36 2.24
N ALA A 22 5.04 14.56 3.28
CA ALA A 22 4.02 13.90 4.08
C ALA A 22 4.45 13.78 5.55
N ALA A 23 3.54 14.08 6.45
CA ALA A 23 3.73 13.83 7.87
C ALA A 23 3.56 12.34 8.19
N ILE A 24 4.16 11.91 9.29
CA ILE A 24 4.05 10.55 9.84
C ILE A 24 3.31 10.60 11.19
N ASP A 25 2.45 9.64 11.41
CA ASP A 25 1.83 9.35 12.70
C ASP A 25 2.00 7.86 13.07
N ALA A 26 1.37 7.42 14.13
CA ALA A 26 1.47 6.04 14.62
C ALA A 26 1.01 4.97 13.60
N LEU A 27 0.22 5.34 12.59
CA LEU A 27 -0.34 4.41 11.60
C LEU A 27 0.41 4.44 10.24
N GLY A 28 1.44 5.26 10.08
CA GLY A 28 2.19 5.46 8.83
C GLY A 28 2.09 6.89 8.31
N LEU A 29 2.13 7.08 6.98
CA LEU A 29 1.92 8.40 6.38
C LEU A 29 0.52 8.91 6.70
N VAL A 30 0.43 10.16 7.14
CA VAL A 30 -0.86 10.83 7.38
C VAL A 30 -1.63 10.92 6.06
N GLY A 31 -2.87 10.46 6.07
CA GLY A 31 -3.73 10.42 4.88
C GLY A 31 -3.61 9.13 4.05
N ASP A 32 -2.60 8.29 4.28
CA ASP A 32 -2.39 7.06 3.51
C ASP A 32 -3.28 5.92 4.04
N ARG A 33 -4.05 5.27 3.14
CA ARG A 33 -4.96 4.14 3.43
C ARG A 33 -5.81 4.35 4.69
N ARG A 34 -6.33 5.59 4.85
CA ARG A 34 -7.25 5.92 5.96
C ARG A 34 -8.68 5.54 5.65
N PHE A 35 -8.97 5.22 4.40
CA PHE A 35 -10.29 4.79 3.93
C PHE A 35 -10.23 3.42 3.29
N LEU A 36 -11.35 2.69 3.37
CA LEU A 36 -11.51 1.34 2.88
C LEU A 36 -12.90 1.16 2.26
N VAL A 37 -12.98 0.50 1.11
CA VAL A 37 -14.24 0.05 0.56
C VAL A 37 -14.50 -1.39 1.04
N VAL A 38 -15.70 -1.62 1.56
CA VAL A 38 -16.14 -2.92 2.04
C VAL A 38 -17.48 -3.31 1.42
N ASP A 39 -17.73 -4.61 1.33
CA ASP A 39 -19.05 -5.14 0.97
C ASP A 39 -20.05 -5.00 2.13
N GLU A 40 -21.26 -5.51 1.94
CA GLU A 40 -22.32 -5.48 2.95
C GLU A 40 -21.97 -6.26 4.23
N ASN A 41 -21.07 -7.23 4.13
CA ASN A 41 -20.58 -8.05 5.25
C ASN A 41 -19.34 -7.46 5.94
N GLY A 42 -18.84 -6.32 5.49
CA GLY A 42 -17.65 -5.68 6.02
C GLY A 42 -16.33 -6.28 5.50
N ALA A 43 -16.36 -7.17 4.50
CA ALA A 43 -15.15 -7.67 3.86
C ALA A 43 -14.60 -6.63 2.88
N HIS A 44 -13.27 -6.41 2.91
CA HIS A 44 -12.62 -5.41 2.07
C HIS A 44 -12.68 -5.76 0.57
N LEU A 45 -13.00 -4.77 -0.25
CA LEU A 45 -12.91 -4.87 -1.70
C LEU A 45 -11.53 -4.43 -2.21
N THR A 46 -11.08 -5.03 -3.29
CA THR A 46 -9.75 -4.75 -3.86
C THR A 46 -9.78 -4.74 -5.39
N GLN A 47 -8.71 -4.19 -5.99
CA GLN A 47 -8.50 -4.26 -7.45
C GLN A 47 -8.42 -5.71 -7.98
N ARG A 48 -8.21 -6.73 -7.12
CA ARG A 48 -8.12 -8.12 -7.59
C ARG A 48 -9.42 -8.58 -8.28
N PRO A 49 -10.59 -8.55 -7.63
CA PRO A 49 -11.86 -8.80 -8.30
C PRO A 49 -12.42 -7.59 -9.06
N LEU A 50 -12.07 -6.36 -8.65
CA LEU A 50 -12.66 -5.12 -9.15
C LEU A 50 -11.57 -4.15 -9.66
N PRO A 51 -10.95 -4.40 -10.83
CA PRO A 51 -9.87 -3.54 -11.34
C PRO A 51 -10.32 -2.10 -11.57
N ARG A 52 -11.62 -1.84 -11.81
CA ARG A 52 -12.19 -0.48 -11.91
C ARG A 52 -11.92 0.39 -10.68
N MET A 53 -11.60 -0.17 -9.52
CA MET A 53 -11.17 0.61 -8.35
C MET A 53 -9.94 1.46 -8.65
N ALA A 54 -9.06 1.04 -9.57
CA ALA A 54 -7.91 1.82 -10.02
C ALA A 54 -8.29 3.12 -10.73
N LEU A 55 -9.47 3.18 -11.33
CA LEU A 55 -9.94 4.34 -12.10
C LEU A 55 -10.44 5.49 -11.21
N ILE A 56 -10.65 5.25 -9.92
CA ILE A 56 -11.06 6.29 -8.97
C ILE A 56 -9.82 7.05 -8.52
N SER A 57 -9.71 8.31 -8.93
CA SER A 57 -8.67 9.23 -8.45
C SER A 57 -9.04 9.80 -7.09
N THR A 58 -8.00 10.14 -6.31
CA THR A 58 -8.16 10.64 -4.95
C THR A 58 -7.37 11.92 -4.76
N GLU A 59 -7.94 12.88 -4.05
CA GLU A 59 -7.28 14.11 -3.64
C GLU A 59 -7.61 14.39 -2.18
N LEU A 60 -6.58 14.71 -1.38
CA LEU A 60 -6.75 15.14 0.01
C LEU A 60 -6.70 16.66 0.10
N THR A 61 -7.76 17.25 0.62
CA THR A 61 -7.77 18.65 1.06
C THR A 61 -7.54 18.73 2.57
N ALA A 62 -7.56 19.92 3.15
CA ALA A 62 -7.42 20.09 4.59
C ALA A 62 -8.55 19.41 5.41
N THR A 63 -9.73 19.24 4.82
CA THR A 63 -10.93 18.77 5.53
C THR A 63 -11.64 17.59 4.90
N ALA A 64 -11.33 17.27 3.63
CA ALA A 64 -12.05 16.28 2.85
C ALA A 64 -11.14 15.43 1.97
N LEU A 65 -11.61 14.22 1.67
CA LEU A 65 -11.17 13.37 0.59
C LEU A 65 -12.12 13.60 -0.60
N LEU A 66 -11.57 14.00 -1.75
CA LEU A 66 -12.29 14.09 -3.01
C LEU A 66 -12.07 12.80 -3.81
N LEU A 67 -13.13 12.21 -4.29
CA LEU A 67 -13.11 11.03 -5.16
C LEU A 67 -13.67 11.44 -6.52
N ARG A 68 -12.96 11.10 -7.61
CA ARG A 68 -13.38 11.37 -8.99
C ARG A 68 -13.25 10.13 -9.83
N ALA A 69 -14.22 9.91 -10.71
CA ALA A 69 -14.15 8.87 -11.72
C ALA A 69 -14.87 9.32 -13.00
N ASP A 70 -14.31 8.97 -14.15
CA ASP A 70 -14.88 9.32 -15.44
C ASP A 70 -16.28 8.74 -15.59
N GLY A 71 -17.21 9.58 -16.01
CA GLY A 71 -18.63 9.23 -16.13
C GLY A 71 -19.43 9.18 -14.82
N ALA A 72 -18.77 9.28 -13.66
CA ALA A 72 -19.45 9.31 -12.34
C ALA A 72 -19.32 10.65 -11.61
N GLY A 73 -18.50 11.59 -12.15
CA GLY A 73 -18.27 12.89 -11.54
C GLY A 73 -17.44 12.83 -10.27
N GLU A 74 -17.70 13.75 -9.34
CA GLU A 74 -16.95 13.92 -8.10
C GLU A 74 -17.85 13.78 -6.88
N ILE A 75 -17.30 13.23 -5.80
CA ILE A 75 -17.91 13.26 -4.47
C ILE A 75 -16.87 13.63 -3.39
N SER A 76 -17.31 14.45 -2.42
CA SER A 76 -16.50 14.88 -1.28
C SER A 76 -16.88 14.10 -0.03
N VAL A 77 -15.88 13.61 0.70
CA VAL A 77 -16.03 12.84 1.93
C VAL A 77 -15.23 13.53 3.04
N PRO A 78 -15.83 13.98 4.14
CA PRO A 78 -15.08 14.59 5.24
C PRO A 78 -14.00 13.66 5.79
N LEU A 79 -12.79 14.18 6.10
CA LEU A 79 -11.70 13.38 6.69
C LEU A 79 -12.04 12.89 8.09
N ARG A 80 -12.89 13.63 8.81
CA ARG A 80 -13.40 13.27 10.14
C ARG A 80 -14.91 13.34 10.14
N ALA A 81 -15.56 12.54 10.99
CA ALA A 81 -16.99 12.66 11.19
C ALA A 81 -17.33 14.01 11.82
N THR A 82 -18.36 14.67 11.27
CA THR A 82 -18.90 15.94 11.82
C THR A 82 -19.93 15.69 12.93
N ALA A 83 -20.39 14.45 13.07
CA ALA A 83 -21.30 13.93 14.09
C ALA A 83 -20.92 12.46 14.36
N PRO A 84 -21.43 11.83 15.44
CA PRO A 84 -21.19 10.40 15.67
C PRO A 84 -21.54 9.58 14.46
N ALA A 85 -20.55 8.93 13.85
CA ALA A 85 -20.73 8.09 12.68
C ALA A 85 -21.14 6.67 13.09
N PRO A 86 -22.01 6.00 12.33
CA PRO A 86 -22.26 4.57 12.53
C PRO A 86 -20.96 3.78 12.42
N LEU A 87 -20.80 2.80 13.30
CA LEU A 87 -19.63 1.92 13.29
C LEU A 87 -19.93 0.67 12.47
N ARG A 88 -18.93 0.22 11.72
CA ARG A 88 -18.94 -1.06 11.02
C ARG A 88 -17.80 -1.95 11.49
N THR A 89 -18.09 -3.22 11.68
CA THR A 89 -17.06 -4.24 11.84
C THR A 89 -16.55 -4.63 10.45
N VAL A 90 -15.23 -4.53 10.25
CA VAL A 90 -14.62 -4.81 8.95
C VAL A 90 -13.49 -5.82 9.06
N SER A 91 -13.16 -6.45 7.95
CA SER A 91 -12.07 -7.41 7.86
C SER A 91 -11.14 -7.10 6.69
N ILE A 92 -9.83 -7.28 6.91
CA ILE A 92 -8.79 -7.14 5.89
C ILE A 92 -7.84 -8.32 6.03
N TRP A 93 -7.86 -9.24 5.07
CA TRP A 93 -7.08 -10.47 5.09
C TRP A 93 -7.24 -11.23 6.41
N ARG A 94 -6.16 -11.37 7.20
CA ARG A 94 -6.16 -12.03 8.52
C ARG A 94 -6.61 -11.11 9.67
N SER A 95 -6.81 -9.84 9.43
CA SER A 95 -7.27 -8.88 10.45
C SER A 95 -8.80 -8.85 10.44
N HIS A 96 -9.43 -9.43 11.46
CA HIS A 96 -10.87 -9.47 11.61
C HIS A 96 -11.33 -8.64 12.80
N GLY A 97 -12.59 -8.27 12.82
CA GLY A 97 -13.19 -7.54 13.94
C GLY A 97 -12.69 -6.09 14.08
N LEU A 98 -12.12 -5.52 13.01
CA LEU A 98 -11.70 -4.13 13.04
C LEU A 98 -12.92 -3.21 13.08
N VAL A 99 -12.87 -2.16 13.91
CA VAL A 99 -13.95 -1.18 14.00
C VAL A 99 -13.59 0.06 13.18
N ALA A 100 -14.45 0.40 12.21
CA ALA A 100 -14.29 1.56 11.34
C ALA A 100 -15.57 2.41 11.33
N GLU A 101 -15.46 3.68 10.96
CA GLU A 101 -16.58 4.61 10.84
C GLU A 101 -17.16 4.58 9.43
N ASP A 102 -18.47 4.45 9.30
CA ASP A 102 -19.19 4.57 8.01
C ASP A 102 -19.15 6.01 7.50
N CYS A 103 -18.78 6.20 6.24
CA CYS A 103 -18.73 7.53 5.62
C CYS A 103 -20.07 8.02 5.07
N GLY A 104 -21.13 7.22 5.18
CA GLY A 104 -22.50 7.61 4.87
C GLY A 104 -23.02 7.13 3.51
N ARG A 105 -24.34 7.29 3.34
CA ARG A 105 -25.07 6.71 2.21
C ARG A 105 -24.73 7.33 0.86
N ALA A 106 -24.44 8.61 0.81
CA ALA A 106 -24.17 9.31 -0.45
C ALA A 106 -22.94 8.73 -1.16
N VAL A 107 -21.82 8.59 -0.45
CA VAL A 107 -20.60 8.01 -1.01
C VAL A 107 -20.75 6.52 -1.29
N SER A 108 -21.50 5.78 -0.46
CA SER A 108 -21.79 4.35 -0.69
C SER A 108 -22.59 4.16 -1.98
N ALA A 109 -23.60 4.99 -2.23
CA ALA A 109 -24.39 4.95 -3.45
C ALA A 109 -23.54 5.30 -4.69
N TRP A 110 -22.70 6.33 -4.61
CA TRP A 110 -21.80 6.75 -5.69
C TRP A 110 -20.81 5.63 -6.04
N LEU A 111 -20.18 5.02 -5.04
CA LEU A 111 -19.24 3.90 -5.23
C LEU A 111 -19.93 2.66 -5.78
N SER A 112 -21.10 2.31 -5.24
CA SER A 112 -21.85 1.13 -5.70
C SER A 112 -22.29 1.26 -7.15
N ALA A 113 -22.73 2.46 -7.57
CA ALA A 113 -23.07 2.73 -8.95
C ALA A 113 -21.85 2.63 -9.88
N PHE A 114 -20.71 3.21 -9.49
CA PHE A 114 -19.50 3.17 -10.31
C PHE A 114 -18.88 1.76 -10.36
N LEU A 115 -18.78 1.06 -9.23
CA LEU A 115 -18.15 -0.26 -9.16
C LEU A 115 -19.05 -1.41 -9.62
N GLY A 116 -20.37 -1.17 -9.70
CA GLY A 116 -21.36 -2.18 -10.10
C GLY A 116 -21.63 -3.25 -9.03
N VAL A 117 -21.25 -3.00 -7.78
CA VAL A 117 -21.48 -3.90 -6.63
C VAL A 117 -21.90 -3.10 -5.40
N PRO A 118 -22.84 -3.60 -4.56
CA PRO A 118 -23.16 -2.96 -3.30
C PRO A 118 -21.92 -2.84 -2.41
N CYS A 119 -21.63 -1.63 -1.94
CA CYS A 119 -20.46 -1.41 -1.10
C CYS A 119 -20.60 -0.15 -0.23
N HIS A 120 -19.73 -0.07 0.77
CA HIS A 120 -19.65 1.05 1.69
C HIS A 120 -18.23 1.59 1.75
N LEU A 121 -18.09 2.90 1.92
CA LEU A 121 -16.82 3.51 2.30
C LEU A 121 -16.77 3.64 3.82
N VAL A 122 -15.68 3.17 4.40
CA VAL A 122 -15.40 3.36 5.83
C VAL A 122 -14.07 4.08 6.02
N ARG A 123 -13.91 4.75 7.15
CA ARG A 123 -12.65 5.40 7.53
C ARG A 123 -12.16 4.94 8.89
N ILE A 124 -10.88 5.14 9.13
CA ILE A 124 -10.26 4.98 10.44
C ILE A 124 -10.83 6.01 11.40
N GLY A 125 -11.41 5.54 12.52
CA GLY A 125 -11.89 6.36 13.62
C GLY A 125 -11.12 6.05 14.91
N GLU A 126 -11.55 6.64 16.02
CA GLU A 126 -10.87 6.52 17.31
C GLU A 126 -10.78 5.08 17.85
N LYS A 127 -11.76 4.24 17.52
CA LYS A 127 -11.80 2.84 17.96
C LYS A 127 -10.97 1.88 17.09
N PHE A 128 -10.39 2.38 16.00
CA PHE A 128 -9.61 1.55 15.10
C PHE A 128 -8.31 1.12 15.76
N ARG A 129 -8.04 -0.19 15.76
CA ARG A 129 -6.78 -0.78 16.21
C ARG A 129 -6.45 -1.95 15.29
N ARG A 130 -5.32 -1.84 14.60
CA ARG A 130 -4.81 -2.90 13.73
C ARG A 130 -3.31 -3.03 13.94
N PRO A 131 -2.88 -4.04 14.74
CA PRO A 131 -1.45 -4.28 14.96
C PRO A 131 -0.79 -4.89 13.72
N VAL A 132 0.49 -4.59 13.53
CA VAL A 132 1.33 -5.29 12.57
C VAL A 132 1.53 -6.72 13.08
N LEU A 133 1.20 -7.69 12.25
CA LEU A 133 1.50 -9.09 12.56
C LEU A 133 2.99 -9.31 12.25
N ASP A 134 3.82 -9.37 13.28
CA ASP A 134 5.24 -9.65 13.11
C ASP A 134 5.40 -11.05 12.50
N ARG A 135 5.90 -11.09 11.27
CA ARG A 135 6.54 -12.30 10.79
C ARG A 135 7.90 -12.35 11.47
N PRO A 136 8.37 -13.55 11.92
CA PRO A 136 9.73 -13.66 12.42
C PRO A 136 10.68 -13.02 11.41
N ALA A 137 11.59 -12.18 11.90
CA ALA A 137 12.62 -11.56 11.08
C ALA A 137 13.18 -12.63 10.15
N PHE A 138 13.26 -12.34 8.85
CA PHE A 138 13.88 -13.26 7.91
C PHE A 138 15.25 -13.62 8.48
N ALA A 139 15.38 -14.84 9.00
CA ALA A 139 16.66 -15.36 9.38
C ALA A 139 17.54 -15.30 8.14
N ALA A 140 18.73 -14.75 8.30
CA ALA A 140 19.75 -14.75 7.24
C ALA A 140 19.79 -16.15 6.61
N ALA A 141 19.84 -16.19 5.28
CA ALA A 141 19.75 -17.43 4.50
C ALA A 141 20.57 -18.56 5.14
N GLY A 142 19.90 -19.62 5.60
CA GLY A 142 20.56 -20.80 6.14
C GLY A 142 19.97 -21.43 7.40
N THR A 143 19.00 -20.82 8.06
CA THR A 143 18.39 -21.45 9.24
C THR A 143 16.92 -21.82 8.95
N HIS A 144 16.61 -23.11 9.05
CA HIS A 144 15.23 -23.60 9.13
C HIS A 144 14.61 -23.06 10.42
N ALA A 145 13.94 -21.92 10.37
CA ALA A 145 13.15 -21.45 11.49
C ALA A 145 11.84 -22.26 11.52
N PRO A 146 11.43 -22.78 12.70
CA PRO A 146 10.15 -23.46 12.86
C PRO A 146 9.00 -22.51 12.54
N VAL A 147 7.87 -23.05 12.08
CA VAL A 147 6.60 -22.34 11.90
C VAL A 147 6.28 -21.65 13.22
N VAL A 148 6.48 -20.34 13.28
CA VAL A 148 6.22 -19.56 14.48
C VAL A 148 4.73 -19.27 14.54
N ASP A 149 4.16 -19.56 15.71
CA ASP A 149 2.81 -19.21 16.14
C ASP A 149 2.44 -17.79 15.68
N ASP A 150 1.32 -17.64 14.97
CA ASP A 150 0.76 -16.40 14.41
C ASP A 150 0.46 -15.30 15.46
N ARG A 151 0.95 -15.44 16.70
CA ARG A 151 0.57 -14.65 17.87
C ARG A 151 1.57 -13.60 18.32
N VAL A 152 2.69 -13.40 17.65
CA VAL A 152 3.56 -12.26 17.97
C VAL A 152 2.96 -11.00 17.37
N VAL A 153 2.13 -10.33 18.16
CA VAL A 153 1.53 -9.05 17.82
C VAL A 153 2.52 -7.95 18.19
N SER A 154 3.04 -7.26 17.18
CA SER A 154 3.82 -6.04 17.40
C SER A 154 2.96 -4.99 18.11
N SER A 155 3.59 -4.15 18.95
CA SER A 155 2.95 -2.93 19.47
C SER A 155 2.68 -1.89 18.37
N ASP A 156 3.29 -2.07 17.19
CA ASP A 156 3.11 -1.17 16.05
C ASP A 156 1.72 -1.34 15.44
N LEU A 157 1.06 -0.21 15.24
CA LEU A 157 -0.21 -0.14 14.54
C LEU A 157 0.00 0.29 13.10
N PHE A 158 -0.94 -0.04 12.21
CA PHE A 158 -0.94 0.48 10.86
C PHE A 158 -2.36 0.67 10.30
N ASN A 159 -2.42 1.35 9.17
CA ASN A 159 -3.64 1.71 8.47
C ASN A 159 -4.31 0.52 7.73
N PHE A 160 -5.13 0.79 6.70
CA PHE A 160 -5.76 -0.23 5.88
C PHE A 160 -4.85 -0.83 4.79
N ALA A 161 -3.53 -0.65 4.85
CA ALA A 161 -2.58 -1.32 3.95
C ALA A 161 -2.65 -2.86 4.08
N ASP A 162 -1.98 -3.60 3.19
CA ASP A 162 -2.09 -5.07 3.17
C ASP A 162 -1.43 -5.73 4.39
N GLY A 163 -0.20 -5.39 4.71
CA GLY A 163 0.53 -6.00 5.83
C GLY A 163 1.46 -5.05 6.57
N TYR A 164 1.90 -3.98 5.91
CA TYR A 164 2.85 -3.02 6.46
C TYR A 164 2.46 -1.59 6.09
N PRO A 165 2.81 -0.59 6.92
CA PRO A 165 2.45 0.80 6.66
C PRO A 165 3.19 1.44 5.49
N PHE A 166 4.37 0.91 5.11
CA PHE A 166 5.17 1.46 4.02
C PHE A 166 5.69 0.38 3.08
N LEU A 167 5.85 0.77 1.83
CA LEU A 167 6.53 -0.01 0.80
C LEU A 167 7.56 0.89 0.14
N VAL A 168 8.82 0.45 0.09
CA VAL A 168 9.91 1.16 -0.60
C VAL A 168 10.34 0.38 -1.84
N VAL A 169 10.57 1.12 -2.93
CA VAL A 169 11.10 0.60 -4.20
C VAL A 169 12.24 1.50 -4.65
N SER A 170 13.33 0.94 -5.17
CA SER A 170 14.35 1.74 -5.84
C SER A 170 14.04 1.95 -7.32
N GLU A 171 14.39 3.12 -7.86
CA GLU A 171 14.30 3.39 -9.30
C GLU A 171 15.13 2.40 -10.12
N ALA A 172 16.31 2.01 -9.60
CA ALA A 172 17.17 1.04 -10.23
C ALA A 172 16.53 -0.35 -10.33
N SER A 173 15.75 -0.78 -9.33
CA SER A 173 15.01 -2.04 -9.37
C SER A 173 13.93 -2.03 -10.43
N LEU A 174 13.21 -0.91 -10.58
CA LEU A 174 12.22 -0.76 -11.64
C LEU A 174 12.90 -0.70 -13.02
N ALA A 175 14.00 0.04 -13.17
CA ALA A 175 14.75 0.09 -14.43
C ALA A 175 15.21 -1.30 -14.85
N HIS A 176 15.81 -2.08 -13.94
CA HIS A 176 16.22 -3.47 -14.22
C HIS A 176 15.05 -4.36 -14.69
N LEU A 177 13.87 -4.21 -14.09
CA LEU A 177 12.67 -4.94 -14.52
C LEU A 177 12.26 -4.50 -15.93
N ASN A 178 12.23 -3.20 -16.18
CA ASN A 178 11.82 -2.63 -17.47
C ASN A 178 12.77 -2.99 -18.59
N ASP A 179 14.08 -3.05 -18.34
CA ASP A 179 15.07 -3.55 -19.32
C ASP A 179 14.77 -5.01 -19.70
N ARG A 180 14.36 -5.85 -18.74
CA ARG A 180 13.95 -7.23 -19.01
C ARG A 180 12.66 -7.31 -19.82
N LEU A 181 11.66 -6.48 -19.50
CA LEU A 181 10.41 -6.42 -20.27
C LEU A 181 10.70 -6.03 -21.71
N VAL A 182 11.46 -4.98 -21.94
CA VAL A 182 11.85 -4.54 -23.28
C VAL A 182 12.64 -5.62 -24.03
N SER A 183 13.53 -6.35 -23.36
CA SER A 183 14.33 -7.42 -24.00
C SER A 183 13.49 -8.59 -24.53
N ILE A 184 12.26 -8.75 -24.04
CA ILE A 184 11.31 -9.78 -24.50
C ILE A 184 10.17 -9.21 -25.34
N GLY A 185 10.25 -7.92 -25.74
CA GLY A 185 9.26 -7.24 -26.58
C GLY A 185 8.01 -6.79 -25.84
N GLU A 186 8.06 -6.69 -24.49
CA GLU A 186 6.97 -6.16 -23.67
C GLU A 186 7.22 -4.68 -23.35
N GLU A 187 6.14 -3.94 -23.11
CA GLU A 187 6.21 -2.53 -22.73
C GLU A 187 6.72 -2.35 -21.29
N PRO A 188 7.53 -1.32 -21.02
CA PRO A 188 7.92 -0.98 -19.67
C PRO A 188 6.71 -0.60 -18.80
N VAL A 189 6.76 -0.94 -17.52
CA VAL A 189 5.71 -0.64 -16.56
C VAL A 189 6.08 0.56 -15.69
N PRO A 190 5.12 1.43 -15.36
CA PRO A 190 5.35 2.56 -14.47
C PRO A 190 5.45 2.11 -13.00
N MET A 191 6.02 2.97 -12.16
CA MET A 191 6.23 2.73 -10.72
C MET A 191 4.90 2.49 -9.96
N ASP A 192 3.83 3.12 -10.38
CA ASP A 192 2.51 3.04 -9.74
C ASP A 192 1.88 1.65 -9.76
N ARG A 193 2.32 0.74 -10.67
CA ARG A 193 1.94 -0.69 -10.67
C ARG A 193 2.27 -1.36 -9.33
N PHE A 194 3.35 -0.93 -8.68
CA PHE A 194 3.82 -1.50 -7.42
C PHE A 194 3.24 -0.80 -6.20
N ARG A 195 2.64 0.37 -6.38
CA ARG A 195 1.98 1.16 -5.33
C ARG A 195 2.89 1.46 -4.13
N PRO A 196 4.15 1.90 -4.34
CA PRO A 196 5.05 2.21 -3.25
C PRO A 196 4.60 3.46 -2.50
N SER A 197 4.90 3.52 -1.19
CA SER A 197 4.82 4.78 -0.44
C SER A 197 6.06 5.63 -0.67
N LEU A 198 7.21 4.97 -0.85
CA LEU A 198 8.54 5.56 -0.92
C LEU A 198 9.27 5.06 -2.18
N VAL A 199 9.82 5.97 -2.96
CA VAL A 199 10.71 5.64 -4.07
C VAL A 199 12.07 6.26 -3.80
N VAL A 200 13.14 5.49 -3.98
CA VAL A 200 14.50 5.92 -3.68
C VAL A 200 15.40 5.77 -4.89
N SER A 201 16.47 6.58 -4.95
CA SER A 201 17.50 6.49 -5.97
C SER A 201 18.90 6.50 -5.36
N GLY A 202 19.91 6.25 -6.23
CA GLY A 202 21.31 6.27 -5.83
C GLY A 202 21.80 4.99 -5.16
N CYS A 203 21.11 3.86 -5.39
CA CYS A 203 21.56 2.51 -5.01
C CYS A 203 21.47 1.56 -6.21
N PRO A 204 22.20 0.44 -6.21
CA PRO A 204 22.03 -0.62 -7.21
C PRO A 204 20.62 -1.23 -7.19
N ALA A 205 20.22 -1.89 -8.28
CA ALA A 205 18.98 -2.63 -8.34
C ALA A 205 18.91 -3.69 -7.23
N PHE A 206 17.76 -3.76 -6.56
CA PHE A 206 17.46 -4.68 -5.46
C PHE A 206 18.31 -4.50 -4.20
N ALA A 207 19.05 -3.38 -4.06
CA ALA A 207 19.78 -3.07 -2.82
C ALA A 207 18.84 -3.01 -1.61
N GLU A 208 17.60 -2.55 -1.82
CA GLU A 208 16.57 -2.50 -0.78
C GLU A 208 16.26 -3.87 -0.16
N ASP A 209 16.47 -4.98 -0.87
CA ASP A 209 16.21 -6.33 -0.34
C ASP A 209 17.10 -6.69 0.87
N THR A 210 18.25 -6.04 0.98
CA THR A 210 19.25 -6.30 2.04
C THR A 210 19.10 -5.38 3.25
N TRP A 211 18.22 -4.38 3.18
CA TRP A 211 18.10 -3.41 4.27
C TRP A 211 17.39 -4.02 5.47
N SER A 212 18.06 -4.05 6.61
CA SER A 212 17.46 -4.38 7.90
C SER A 212 16.84 -3.16 8.57
N ARG A 213 17.56 -2.04 8.53
CA ARG A 213 17.12 -0.72 9.00
C ARG A 213 17.56 0.34 8.00
N VAL A 214 16.74 1.36 7.83
CA VAL A 214 17.04 2.49 6.95
C VAL A 214 16.54 3.79 7.58
N ARG A 215 17.32 4.86 7.45
CA ARG A 215 16.93 6.20 7.85
C ARG A 215 16.65 7.03 6.60
N ILE A 216 15.50 7.69 6.57
CA ILE A 216 15.10 8.62 5.52
C ILE A 216 14.82 9.97 6.18
N GLY A 217 15.65 10.98 5.91
CA GLY A 217 15.63 12.22 6.67
C GLY A 217 15.82 11.95 8.16
N ALA A 218 14.86 12.36 8.99
CA ALA A 218 14.87 12.13 10.44
C ALA A 218 14.12 10.85 10.87
N ILE A 219 13.55 10.08 9.94
CA ILE A 219 12.69 8.94 10.24
C ILE A 219 13.47 7.64 10.07
N THR A 220 13.46 6.81 11.11
CA THR A 220 14.06 5.48 11.08
C THR A 220 12.99 4.42 10.83
N PHE A 221 13.31 3.50 9.94
CA PHE A 221 12.46 2.37 9.58
C PHE A 221 13.21 1.05 9.82
N ARG A 222 12.46 0.01 10.16
CA ARG A 222 12.94 -1.38 10.15
C ARG A 222 12.27 -2.16 9.02
N SER A 223 12.97 -3.13 8.50
CA SER A 223 12.47 -4.04 7.47
C SER A 223 11.34 -4.92 8.00
N GLY A 224 10.30 -5.07 7.19
CA GLY A 224 9.26 -6.08 7.33
C GLY A 224 9.41 -7.23 6.32
N GLY A 225 10.55 -7.28 5.62
CA GLY A 225 10.89 -8.28 4.62
C GLY A 225 10.39 -7.95 3.21
N PRO A 226 10.83 -8.73 2.21
CA PRO A 226 10.45 -8.56 0.82
C PRO A 226 8.94 -8.60 0.62
N CYS A 227 8.43 -7.79 -0.30
CA CYS A 227 7.00 -7.73 -0.59
C CYS A 227 6.62 -8.75 -1.66
N ALA A 228 5.82 -9.75 -1.27
CA ALA A 228 5.22 -10.67 -2.23
C ALA A 228 4.18 -9.93 -3.09
N ARG A 229 4.34 -10.02 -4.40
CA ARG A 229 3.47 -9.33 -5.36
C ARG A 229 2.29 -10.19 -5.77
N CYS A 230 1.20 -9.52 -6.13
CA CYS A 230 -0.03 -10.18 -6.57
C CYS A 230 -0.55 -9.53 -7.87
N SER A 231 -1.65 -10.04 -8.40
CA SER A 231 -2.28 -9.57 -9.63
C SER A 231 -2.63 -8.08 -9.68
N VAL A 232 -2.61 -7.34 -8.56
CA VAL A 232 -2.78 -5.88 -8.58
C VAL A 232 -1.69 -5.19 -9.41
N THR A 233 -0.46 -5.73 -9.43
CA THR A 233 0.63 -5.15 -10.22
C THR A 233 0.45 -5.31 -11.73
N THR A 234 -0.42 -6.22 -12.17
CA THR A 234 -0.75 -6.40 -13.59
C THR A 234 -1.90 -5.50 -14.06
N THR A 235 -2.52 -4.76 -13.15
CA THR A 235 -3.62 -3.83 -13.48
C THR A 235 -3.04 -2.47 -13.82
N ASP A 236 -3.36 -1.96 -15.01
CA ASP A 236 -3.06 -0.59 -15.38
C ASP A 236 -3.88 0.38 -14.53
N GLN A 237 -3.20 1.36 -13.89
CA GLN A 237 -3.85 2.24 -12.93
C GLN A 237 -4.67 3.36 -13.61
N PHE A 238 -4.58 3.51 -14.93
CA PHE A 238 -5.31 4.53 -15.71
C PHE A 238 -6.43 3.93 -16.56
N SER A 239 -6.22 2.77 -17.19
CA SER A 239 -7.23 2.09 -17.99
C SER A 239 -8.05 1.05 -17.20
N GLY A 240 -7.51 0.55 -16.08
CA GLY A 240 -8.08 -0.56 -15.32
C GLY A 240 -7.89 -1.91 -16.03
N GLU A 241 -7.24 -1.95 -17.19
CA GLU A 241 -6.97 -3.18 -17.92
C GLU A 241 -5.97 -4.06 -17.16
N ARG A 242 -6.14 -5.36 -17.31
CA ARG A 242 -5.28 -6.34 -16.66
C ARG A 242 -4.55 -7.18 -17.69
N GLY A 243 -3.22 -7.21 -17.55
CA GLY A 243 -2.33 -8.07 -18.31
C GLY A 243 -1.73 -9.20 -17.47
N HIS A 244 -0.60 -9.71 -17.92
CA HIS A 244 0.22 -10.70 -17.22
C HIS A 244 1.49 -10.09 -16.64
N GLU A 245 1.98 -9.00 -17.23
CA GLU A 245 3.15 -8.29 -16.77
C GLU A 245 2.81 -7.29 -15.65
N PRO A 246 3.74 -7.05 -14.75
CA PRO A 246 5.14 -7.51 -14.67
C PRO A 246 5.32 -8.86 -13.94
N LEU A 247 4.25 -9.53 -13.49
CA LEU A 247 4.37 -10.74 -12.67
C LEU A 247 5.02 -11.91 -13.42
N ARG A 248 4.72 -12.09 -14.72
CA ARG A 248 5.29 -13.16 -15.53
C ARG A 248 6.82 -13.01 -15.63
N THR A 249 7.29 -11.82 -15.93
CA THR A 249 8.73 -11.54 -16.00
C THR A 249 9.39 -11.64 -14.63
N LEU A 250 8.82 -11.05 -13.57
CA LEU A 250 9.35 -11.18 -12.21
C LEU A 250 9.44 -12.63 -11.76
N ALA A 251 8.49 -13.49 -12.13
CA ALA A 251 8.50 -14.91 -11.78
C ALA A 251 9.71 -15.68 -12.32
N THR A 252 10.41 -15.16 -13.32
CA THR A 252 11.60 -15.83 -13.89
C THR A 252 12.85 -15.70 -13.02
N TYR A 253 12.91 -14.67 -12.14
CA TYR A 253 14.13 -14.37 -11.37
C TYR A 253 13.90 -13.83 -9.95
N ARG A 254 12.64 -13.61 -9.55
CA ARG A 254 12.28 -13.02 -8.24
C ARG A 254 11.40 -13.93 -7.39
N ARG A 255 11.38 -15.23 -7.65
CA ARG A 255 10.67 -16.18 -6.79
C ARG A 255 11.36 -16.33 -5.45
N ASP A 256 10.57 -16.45 -4.39
CA ASP A 256 11.06 -16.81 -3.07
C ASP A 256 11.67 -18.23 -3.12
N PRO A 257 12.92 -18.42 -2.69
CA PRO A 257 13.56 -19.73 -2.72
C PRO A 257 12.91 -20.76 -1.79
N THR A 258 12.18 -20.32 -0.77
CA THR A 258 11.52 -21.19 0.21
C THR A 258 10.03 -21.41 -0.12
N ASP A 259 9.40 -20.48 -0.84
CA ASP A 259 8.01 -20.55 -1.29
C ASP A 259 7.89 -20.04 -2.73
N PRO A 260 8.10 -20.90 -3.75
CA PRO A 260 8.09 -20.48 -5.15
C PRO A 260 6.76 -19.88 -5.65
N THR A 261 5.69 -19.95 -4.87
CA THR A 261 4.42 -19.28 -5.17
C THR A 261 4.50 -17.77 -4.96
N ARG A 262 5.50 -17.29 -4.19
CA ARG A 262 5.73 -15.87 -3.92
C ARG A 262 6.73 -15.30 -4.90
N ILE A 263 6.39 -14.14 -5.44
CA ILE A 263 7.24 -13.36 -6.34
C ILE A 263 7.53 -12.05 -5.62
N HIS A 264 8.79 -11.73 -5.36
CA HIS A 264 9.19 -10.60 -4.56
C HIS A 264 9.62 -9.40 -5.42
N PHE A 265 9.12 -8.23 -5.06
CA PHE A 265 9.58 -6.95 -5.59
C PHE A 265 9.25 -5.85 -4.59
N ALA A 266 10.22 -5.02 -4.22
CA ALA A 266 10.12 -4.02 -3.16
C ALA A 266 10.26 -4.57 -1.74
N LEU A 267 10.49 -3.68 -0.78
CA LEU A 267 10.66 -3.98 0.63
C LEU A 267 9.54 -3.36 1.48
N ASN A 268 8.93 -4.16 2.33
CA ASN A 268 8.01 -3.67 3.35
C ASN A 268 8.79 -3.01 4.49
N LEU A 269 8.27 -1.90 5.01
CA LEU A 269 8.89 -1.19 6.12
C LEU A 269 7.86 -0.86 7.22
N THR A 270 8.35 -0.85 8.46
CA THR A 270 7.67 -0.31 9.63
C THR A 270 8.51 0.82 10.21
N HIS A 271 7.90 1.95 10.51
CA HIS A 271 8.60 3.10 11.09
C HIS A 271 8.80 2.93 12.59
N GLU A 272 10.01 3.19 13.06
CA GLU A 272 10.35 3.24 14.49
C GLU A 272 10.05 4.65 15.06
N THR A 273 10.37 5.68 14.29
CA THR A 273 10.03 7.08 14.61
C THR A 273 8.57 7.34 14.28
N LYS A 274 7.74 7.59 15.28
CA LYS A 274 6.26 7.68 15.14
C LYS A 274 5.73 9.07 14.82
N SER A 275 6.59 10.05 14.59
CA SER A 275 6.24 11.42 14.21
C SER A 275 7.34 12.06 13.39
N GLY A 276 7.00 13.08 12.62
CA GLY A 276 7.93 13.81 11.76
C GLY A 276 7.38 13.99 10.37
N THR A 277 8.22 14.43 9.46
CA THR A 277 7.84 14.71 8.06
C THR A 277 8.90 14.17 7.13
N LEU A 278 8.49 13.46 6.10
CA LEU A 278 9.30 13.08 4.96
C LEU A 278 9.12 14.11 3.84
N ARG A 279 10.21 14.35 3.10
CA ARG A 279 10.24 15.23 1.94
C ARG A 279 10.98 14.56 0.79
N VAL A 280 10.48 14.73 -0.40
CA VAL A 280 11.26 14.39 -1.61
C VAL A 280 12.59 15.16 -1.56
N GLY A 281 13.70 14.46 -1.77
CA GLY A 281 15.06 14.96 -1.58
C GLY A 281 15.72 14.56 -0.27
N ASP A 282 14.97 14.04 0.72
CA ASP A 282 15.55 13.56 1.98
C ASP A 282 16.64 12.52 1.71
N ALA A 283 17.74 12.62 2.45
CA ALA A 283 18.82 11.65 2.40
C ALA A 283 18.33 10.28 2.90
N VAL A 284 18.77 9.22 2.23
CA VAL A 284 18.50 7.82 2.60
C VAL A 284 19.80 7.16 3.00
N GLU A 285 19.85 6.63 4.21
CA GLU A 285 21.02 5.97 4.78
C GLU A 285 20.64 4.57 5.27
N TRP A 286 21.33 3.57 4.79
CA TRP A 286 21.29 2.22 5.32
C TRP A 286 22.03 2.17 6.66
N LEU A 287 21.42 1.52 7.70
CA LEU A 287 21.94 1.46 9.08
C LEU A 287 22.35 0.03 9.45
#